data_91bc3fdd9b4e95e319c81fedf8885732
#
_entry.id   91bc3fdd9b4e95e319c81fedf8885732
#
_cell.length_a   1.000
_cell.length_b   1.000
_cell.length_c   1.000
_cell.angle_alpha   90.00
_cell.angle_beta   90.00
_cell.angle_gamma   90.00
#
_symmetry.space_group_name_H-M   'P 1'
#
loop_
_entity.id
_entity.type
_entity.pdbx_description
1 polymer ?
#
loop_
_entity_poly.entity_id
_entity_poly.type
_entity_poly.pdbx_seq_one_letter_code
_entity_poly.pdbx_strand_id
1 'polypeptide(L)'
;SDDLGLYNYKTNKDSPLMPQGITEFTNSGMLAGLATVNFCDDPYEDFNGFYGAMSTYGSFSYLKYGPIRLFSQLAQDSNLKVGKLLWVAGHSGPETAEDSRTHFGIFAPGVTQLFPDGHIINLHPWEHNEVAPALAAAMQTDVPIVALHLTRPPVEIPDRKKLGMASHLDASKGAYIIKDYDKDLDKKGVVIVRGTSSTNSVVQILDQLKEESINVKIV
;
A
#
# COMPACT_ATOMS: atom_id res chain seq x y z
N SER A 1 6.38 15.56 -12.83
CA SER A 1 6.60 16.93 -12.42
C SER A 1 7.58 17.60 -13.37
N ASP A 2 7.26 18.80 -13.79
CA ASP A 2 8.01 19.54 -14.80
C ASP A 2 9.42 19.92 -14.31
N ASP A 3 9.62 19.98 -12.99
CA ASP A 3 10.90 20.39 -12.39
C ASP A 3 11.99 19.32 -12.45
N LEU A 4 11.63 18.03 -12.40
CA LEU A 4 12.60 16.94 -12.46
C LEU A 4 12.83 16.45 -13.90
N GLY A 5 11.85 16.62 -14.78
CA GLY A 5 11.87 16.07 -16.12
C GLY A 5 11.93 14.54 -16.14
N LEU A 6 12.04 13.95 -17.31
CA LEU A 6 12.21 12.51 -17.47
C LEU A 6 13.69 12.15 -17.64
N TYR A 7 14.07 10.98 -17.17
CA TYR A 7 15.39 10.43 -17.39
C TYR A 7 15.71 10.33 -18.89
N ASN A 8 16.88 10.80 -19.27
CA ASN A 8 17.42 10.63 -20.60
C ASN A 8 18.94 10.51 -20.51
N TYR A 9 19.47 9.42 -21.01
CA TYR A 9 20.90 9.09 -20.89
C TYR A 9 21.85 10.11 -21.54
N LYS A 10 21.33 10.97 -22.43
CA LYS A 10 22.13 12.04 -23.10
C LYS A 10 21.94 13.41 -22.43
N THR A 11 20.71 13.74 -22.03
CA THR A 11 20.34 15.11 -21.67
C THR A 11 19.89 15.29 -20.22
N ASN A 12 19.48 14.21 -19.52
CA ASN A 12 19.00 14.28 -18.14
C ASN A 12 19.24 12.97 -17.40
N LYS A 13 20.51 12.72 -17.03
CA LYS A 13 20.94 11.47 -16.39
C LYS A 13 20.59 11.38 -14.92
N ASP A 14 20.36 12.52 -14.28
CA ASP A 14 20.15 12.61 -12.84
C ASP A 14 18.67 12.50 -12.44
N SER A 15 17.76 12.44 -13.42
CA SER A 15 16.35 12.32 -13.12
C SER A 15 15.99 10.91 -12.62
N PRO A 16 15.28 10.81 -11.50
CA PRO A 16 14.76 9.55 -11.01
C PRO A 16 13.50 9.08 -11.75
N LEU A 17 12.94 9.89 -12.66
CA LEU A 17 11.69 9.60 -13.35
C LEU A 17 11.95 8.89 -14.67
N MET A 18 11.83 7.56 -14.67
CA MET A 18 12.04 6.76 -15.88
C MET A 18 10.81 6.83 -16.79
N PRO A 19 11.00 7.23 -18.08
CA PRO A 19 9.90 7.28 -19.03
C PRO A 19 9.50 5.86 -19.44
N GLN A 20 8.34 5.41 -18.99
CA GLN A 20 7.78 4.13 -19.34
C GLN A 20 6.34 4.34 -19.82
N GLY A 21 5.94 3.61 -20.84
CA GLY A 21 4.55 3.55 -21.27
C GLY A 21 3.72 2.59 -20.43
N ILE A 22 2.62 2.14 -20.99
CA ILE A 22 1.75 1.10 -20.39
C ILE A 22 2.45 -0.26 -20.60
N THR A 23 3.41 -0.57 -19.71
CA THR A 23 4.30 -1.73 -19.82
C THR A 23 4.59 -2.31 -18.44
N GLU A 24 3.54 -2.75 -17.74
CA GLU A 24 3.61 -3.16 -16.33
C GLU A 24 4.63 -4.25 -16.06
N PHE A 25 4.73 -5.24 -16.95
CA PHE A 25 5.72 -6.31 -16.82
C PHE A 25 7.15 -5.77 -16.91
N THR A 26 7.42 -4.96 -17.93
CA THR A 26 8.75 -4.36 -18.13
C THR A 26 9.12 -3.42 -17.00
N ASN A 27 8.20 -2.55 -16.58
CA ASN A 27 8.41 -1.63 -15.46
C ASN A 27 8.78 -2.37 -14.18
N SER A 28 8.04 -3.42 -13.87
CA SER A 28 8.31 -4.23 -12.67
C SER A 28 9.64 -4.97 -12.75
N GLY A 29 10.02 -5.46 -13.94
CA GLY A 29 11.32 -6.09 -14.18
C GLY A 29 12.49 -5.10 -14.03
N MET A 30 12.33 -3.89 -14.56
CA MET A 30 13.34 -2.84 -14.41
C MET A 30 13.55 -2.46 -12.94
N LEU A 31 12.45 -2.25 -12.20
CA LEU A 31 12.55 -1.91 -10.78
C LEU A 31 13.10 -3.06 -9.95
N ALA A 32 12.70 -4.29 -10.23
CA ALA A 32 13.27 -5.48 -9.60
C ALA A 32 14.80 -5.53 -9.83
N GLY A 33 15.25 -5.31 -11.07
CA GLY A 33 16.66 -5.25 -11.38
C GLY A 33 17.40 -4.13 -10.64
N LEU A 34 16.84 -2.92 -10.64
CA LEU A 34 17.44 -1.78 -9.92
C LEU A 34 17.54 -2.05 -8.40
N ALA A 35 16.51 -2.65 -7.80
CA ALA A 35 16.51 -2.95 -6.37
C ALA A 35 17.48 -4.07 -5.98
N THR A 36 18.06 -4.81 -6.94
CA THR A 36 19.12 -5.78 -6.66
C THR A 36 20.53 -5.17 -6.73
N VAL A 37 20.66 -3.94 -7.24
CA VAL A 37 21.96 -3.27 -7.32
C VAL A 37 22.37 -2.79 -5.92
N ASN A 38 23.53 -3.23 -5.47
CA ASN A 38 24.12 -2.82 -4.21
C ASN A 38 25.59 -2.41 -4.45
N PHE A 39 25.93 -1.20 -4.07
CA PHE A 39 27.27 -0.62 -4.24
C PHE A 39 28.15 -0.73 -2.98
N CYS A 40 27.68 -1.44 -1.95
CA CYS A 40 28.49 -1.68 -0.76
C CYS A 40 29.64 -2.64 -1.03
N ASP A 41 30.76 -2.46 -0.34
CA ASP A 41 31.89 -3.40 -0.36
C ASP A 41 31.50 -4.76 0.21
N ASP A 42 30.63 -4.76 1.24
CA ASP A 42 30.00 -5.96 1.79
C ASP A 42 28.50 -5.96 1.56
N PRO A 43 28.01 -6.54 0.45
CA PRO A 43 26.60 -6.54 0.11
C PRO A 43 25.76 -7.52 0.95
N TYR A 44 26.37 -8.28 1.86
CA TYR A 44 25.67 -9.15 2.80
C TYR A 44 25.29 -8.43 4.09
N GLU A 45 26.06 -7.42 4.48
CA GLU A 45 25.84 -6.67 5.72
C GLU A 45 25.12 -5.34 5.48
N ASP A 46 25.51 -4.63 4.41
CA ASP A 46 25.03 -3.29 4.14
C ASP A 46 24.32 -3.16 2.80
N PHE A 47 23.53 -2.09 2.64
CA PHE A 47 22.86 -1.74 1.42
C PHE A 47 23.10 -0.27 1.04
N ASN A 48 23.68 -0.08 -0.16
CA ASN A 48 23.79 1.22 -0.83
C ASN A 48 23.38 1.05 -2.28
N GLY A 49 22.12 1.21 -2.59
CA GLY A 49 21.57 0.97 -3.92
C GLY A 49 20.27 1.75 -4.14
N PHE A 50 19.38 1.18 -4.92
CA PHE A 50 18.17 1.86 -5.34
C PHE A 50 16.93 1.31 -4.65
N TYR A 51 16.03 2.21 -4.28
CA TYR A 51 14.63 1.93 -4.02
C TYR A 51 13.82 2.38 -5.22
N GLY A 52 12.79 1.64 -5.57
CA GLY A 52 11.97 1.96 -6.73
C GLY A 52 10.48 1.97 -6.42
N ALA A 53 9.76 2.85 -7.11
CA ALA A 53 8.31 2.91 -7.03
C ALA A 53 7.70 2.80 -8.43
N MET A 54 6.60 2.09 -8.54
CA MET A 54 5.79 2.01 -9.76
C MET A 54 4.32 2.06 -9.42
N SER A 55 3.55 2.71 -10.27
CA SER A 55 2.10 2.84 -10.11
C SER A 55 1.38 2.40 -11.38
N THR A 56 0.28 1.69 -11.19
CA THR A 56 -0.69 1.37 -12.24
C THR A 56 -2.04 1.03 -11.63
N TYR A 57 -3.03 0.78 -12.47
CA TYR A 57 -4.32 0.24 -12.02
C TYR A 57 -4.16 -1.12 -11.34
N GLY A 58 -4.90 -1.33 -10.27
CA GLY A 58 -4.89 -2.59 -9.52
C GLY A 58 -5.21 -3.81 -10.38
N SER A 59 -6.06 -3.66 -11.40
CA SER A 59 -6.39 -4.73 -12.36
C SER A 59 -5.19 -5.29 -13.11
N PHE A 60 -4.13 -4.50 -13.31
CA PHE A 60 -2.91 -4.95 -14.00
C PHE A 60 -1.85 -5.52 -13.05
N SER A 61 -2.19 -5.70 -11.79
CA SER A 61 -1.29 -6.28 -10.78
C SER A 61 -0.76 -7.66 -11.17
N TYR A 62 -1.57 -8.48 -11.85
CA TYR A 62 -1.15 -9.80 -12.32
C TYR A 62 -0.01 -9.75 -13.35
N LEU A 63 0.09 -8.67 -14.14
CA LEU A 63 1.20 -8.48 -15.10
C LEU A 63 2.53 -8.19 -14.41
N LYS A 64 2.50 -7.65 -13.20
CA LYS A 64 3.70 -7.34 -12.41
C LYS A 64 4.19 -8.51 -11.59
N TYR A 65 3.33 -9.49 -11.33
CA TYR A 65 3.60 -10.58 -10.40
C TYR A 65 4.89 -11.33 -10.73
N GLY A 66 5.09 -11.73 -11.98
CA GLY A 66 6.26 -12.52 -12.38
C GLY A 66 7.59 -11.89 -11.98
N PRO A 67 7.93 -10.69 -12.46
CA PRO A 67 9.21 -10.04 -12.12
C PRO A 67 9.35 -9.75 -10.63
N ILE A 68 8.30 -9.29 -9.96
CA ILE A 68 8.35 -9.01 -8.52
C ILE A 68 8.48 -10.29 -7.70
N ARG A 69 7.86 -11.40 -8.15
CA ARG A 69 8.02 -12.70 -7.49
C ARG A 69 9.45 -13.24 -7.61
N LEU A 70 10.11 -13.03 -8.74
CA LEU A 70 11.52 -13.37 -8.90
C LEU A 70 12.41 -12.54 -7.97
N PHE A 71 12.14 -11.25 -7.83
CA PHE A 71 12.84 -10.39 -6.87
C PHE A 71 12.61 -10.88 -5.42
N SER A 72 11.37 -11.22 -5.06
CA SER A 72 11.07 -11.80 -3.76
C SER A 72 11.84 -13.10 -3.52
N GLN A 73 11.96 -13.94 -4.54
CA GLN A 73 12.71 -15.20 -4.45
C GLN A 73 14.21 -14.94 -4.26
N LEU A 74 14.77 -13.99 -4.99
CA LEU A 74 16.17 -13.59 -4.78
C LEU A 74 16.42 -13.14 -3.32
N ALA A 75 15.56 -12.28 -2.80
CA ALA A 75 15.63 -11.81 -1.42
C ALA A 75 15.45 -12.94 -0.38
N GLN A 76 14.71 -14.01 -0.74
CA GLN A 76 14.49 -15.17 0.12
C GLN A 76 15.67 -16.15 0.09
N ASP A 77 16.21 -16.41 -1.08
CA ASP A 77 17.17 -17.49 -1.32
C ASP A 77 18.63 -17.01 -1.21
N SER A 78 18.86 -15.70 -1.20
CA SER A 78 20.19 -15.09 -1.00
C SER A 78 20.23 -14.32 0.31
N ASN A 79 21.42 -14.25 0.91
CA ASN A 79 21.66 -13.40 2.08
C ASN A 79 22.02 -11.95 1.68
N LEU A 80 21.95 -11.62 0.41
CA LEU A 80 22.26 -10.29 -0.10
C LEU A 80 21.25 -9.26 0.41
N LYS A 81 21.74 -8.11 0.85
CA LYS A 81 20.91 -6.96 1.13
C LYS A 81 20.42 -6.37 -0.20
N VAL A 82 19.13 -6.18 -0.29
CA VAL A 82 18.44 -5.65 -1.48
C VAL A 82 17.69 -4.38 -1.14
N GLY A 83 17.38 -3.58 -2.15
CA GLY A 83 16.53 -2.40 -2.01
C GLY A 83 15.07 -2.76 -1.82
N LYS A 84 14.22 -1.74 -1.86
CA LYS A 84 12.77 -1.89 -1.70
C LYS A 84 12.02 -1.57 -2.97
N LEU A 85 10.96 -2.33 -3.22
CA LEU A 85 9.97 -2.06 -4.25
C LEU A 85 8.68 -1.53 -3.62
N LEU A 86 8.30 -0.31 -4.00
CA LEU A 86 6.99 0.24 -3.71
C LEU A 86 6.06 -0.03 -4.90
N TRP A 87 5.11 -0.89 -4.69
CA TRP A 87 4.09 -1.25 -5.66
C TRP A 87 2.79 -0.51 -5.34
N VAL A 88 2.53 0.59 -6.04
CA VAL A 88 1.28 1.32 -5.89
C VAL A 88 0.23 0.71 -6.81
N ALA A 89 -0.78 0.08 -6.22
CA ALA A 89 -1.94 -0.45 -6.88
C ALA A 89 -3.10 0.56 -6.79
N GLY A 90 -3.18 1.45 -7.76
CA GLY A 90 -4.28 2.40 -7.89
C GLY A 90 -5.57 1.70 -8.32
N HIS A 91 -6.73 2.30 -8.02
CA HIS A 91 -8.05 1.70 -8.34
C HIS A 91 -8.19 0.27 -7.80
N SER A 92 -7.67 0.03 -6.60
CA SER A 92 -7.75 -1.28 -5.93
C SER A 92 -9.06 -1.38 -5.16
N GLY A 93 -9.82 -2.45 -5.40
CA GLY A 93 -11.10 -2.68 -4.72
C GLY A 93 -12.31 -2.72 -5.65
N PRO A 94 -13.49 -3.07 -5.13
CA PRO A 94 -14.71 -3.22 -5.92
C PRO A 94 -15.28 -1.92 -6.45
N GLU A 95 -14.98 -0.77 -5.84
CA GLU A 95 -15.46 0.56 -6.21
C GLU A 95 -14.98 1.01 -7.59
N THR A 96 -13.98 0.38 -8.13
CA THR A 96 -13.44 0.70 -9.44
C THR A 96 -14.25 0.14 -10.60
N ALA A 97 -15.29 -0.62 -10.33
CA ALA A 97 -16.17 -1.22 -11.34
C ALA A 97 -16.84 -0.18 -12.29
N GLU A 98 -16.93 1.07 -11.86
CA GLU A 98 -17.46 2.17 -12.68
C GLU A 98 -16.53 2.61 -13.82
N ASP A 99 -15.25 2.31 -13.70
CA ASP A 99 -14.25 2.80 -14.66
C ASP A 99 -14.34 2.04 -15.98
N SER A 100 -13.92 0.81 -16.00
CA SER A 100 -14.08 -0.09 -17.14
C SER A 100 -13.86 -1.54 -16.73
N ARG A 101 -14.26 -2.48 -17.59
CA ARG A 101 -14.02 -3.91 -17.35
C ARG A 101 -12.53 -4.26 -17.22
N THR A 102 -11.66 -3.51 -17.90
CA THR A 102 -10.22 -3.74 -17.86
C THR A 102 -9.54 -3.12 -16.66
N HIS A 103 -10.18 -2.17 -15.98
CA HIS A 103 -9.65 -1.45 -14.83
C HIS A 103 -10.19 -1.93 -13.49
N PHE A 104 -10.93 -3.03 -13.49
CA PHE A 104 -11.52 -3.60 -12.30
C PHE A 104 -10.46 -4.17 -11.35
N GLY A 105 -10.17 -3.46 -10.28
CA GLY A 105 -9.02 -3.68 -9.40
C GLY A 105 -9.19 -4.70 -8.29
N ILE A 106 -10.27 -5.49 -8.29
CA ILE A 106 -10.58 -6.48 -7.25
C ILE A 106 -9.49 -7.54 -7.06
N PHE A 107 -8.73 -7.83 -8.10
CA PHE A 107 -7.68 -8.86 -8.08
C PHE A 107 -6.38 -8.40 -7.42
N ALA A 108 -6.15 -7.09 -7.28
CA ALA A 108 -4.89 -6.60 -6.73
C ALA A 108 -4.56 -7.16 -5.34
N PRO A 109 -5.48 -7.14 -4.36
CA PRO A 109 -5.22 -7.73 -3.06
C PRO A 109 -4.99 -9.25 -3.10
N GLY A 110 -5.62 -9.96 -4.03
CA GLY A 110 -5.42 -11.40 -4.22
C GLY A 110 -4.02 -11.74 -4.74
N VAL A 111 -3.55 -11.01 -5.74
CA VAL A 111 -2.21 -11.20 -6.33
C VAL A 111 -1.12 -10.92 -5.30
N THR A 112 -1.23 -9.85 -4.54
CA THR A 112 -0.21 -9.48 -3.55
C THR A 112 -0.16 -10.44 -2.35
N GLN A 113 -1.20 -11.23 -2.11
CA GLN A 113 -1.23 -12.28 -1.09
C GLN A 113 -0.52 -13.59 -1.53
N LEU A 114 -0.08 -13.69 -2.78
CA LEU A 114 0.64 -14.87 -3.29
C LEU A 114 2.14 -14.85 -2.98
N PHE A 115 2.62 -13.84 -2.30
CA PHE A 115 4.00 -13.75 -1.87
C PHE A 115 4.21 -14.49 -0.54
N PRO A 116 5.42 -15.02 -0.28
CA PRO A 116 5.74 -15.64 1.00
C PRO A 116 5.59 -14.65 2.17
N ASP A 117 5.27 -15.18 3.33
CA ASP A 117 5.23 -14.40 4.57
C ASP A 117 6.56 -13.71 4.84
N GLY A 118 6.51 -12.47 5.26
CA GLY A 118 7.69 -11.64 5.52
C GLY A 118 8.34 -11.01 4.28
N HIS A 119 7.86 -11.30 3.07
CA HIS A 119 8.43 -10.74 1.83
C HIS A 119 7.63 -9.57 1.24
N ILE A 120 6.42 -9.36 1.69
CA ILE A 120 5.56 -8.27 1.25
C ILE A 120 4.74 -7.71 2.41
N ILE A 121 4.61 -6.39 2.45
CA ILE A 121 3.65 -5.70 3.30
C ILE A 121 2.53 -5.17 2.41
N ASN A 122 1.29 -5.53 2.72
CA ASN A 122 0.10 -5.01 2.05
C ASN A 122 -0.52 -3.89 2.89
N LEU A 123 -0.49 -2.67 2.39
CA LEU A 123 -1.07 -1.49 3.01
C LEU A 123 -2.42 -1.18 2.39
N HIS A 124 -3.43 -1.01 3.23
CA HIS A 124 -4.80 -0.65 2.85
C HIS A 124 -5.28 0.57 3.65
N PRO A 125 -4.65 1.74 3.49
CA PRO A 125 -5.13 2.95 4.17
C PRO A 125 -6.57 3.23 3.73
N TRP A 126 -7.44 3.57 4.68
CA TRP A 126 -8.83 3.78 4.33
C TRP A 126 -9.17 5.22 3.99
N GLU A 127 -8.32 6.19 4.41
CA GLU A 127 -8.43 7.59 4.02
C GLU A 127 -7.05 8.20 3.81
N HIS A 128 -7.01 9.36 3.16
CA HIS A 128 -5.79 9.96 2.64
C HIS A 128 -4.69 10.19 3.68
N ASN A 129 -5.06 10.67 4.88
CA ASN A 129 -4.06 10.99 5.91
C ASN A 129 -3.34 9.76 6.47
N GLU A 130 -3.86 8.56 6.28
CA GLU A 130 -3.21 7.32 6.72
C GLU A 130 -2.08 6.86 5.79
N VAL A 131 -2.06 7.34 4.55
CA VAL A 131 -1.09 6.89 3.54
C VAL A 131 0.33 7.13 4.01
N ALA A 132 0.65 8.36 4.43
CA ALA A 132 2.01 8.72 4.82
C ALA A 132 2.51 7.96 6.06
N PRO A 133 1.79 7.89 7.20
CA PRO A 133 2.28 7.17 8.37
C PRO A 133 2.37 5.65 8.15
N ALA A 134 1.42 5.03 7.42
CA ALA A 134 1.49 3.61 7.10
C ALA A 134 2.67 3.29 6.18
N LEU A 135 2.87 4.09 5.13
CA LEU A 135 3.98 3.91 4.21
C LEU A 135 5.33 4.13 4.91
N ALA A 136 5.47 5.20 5.73
CA ALA A 136 6.69 5.46 6.46
C ALA A 136 7.08 4.31 7.39
N ALA A 137 6.11 3.73 8.09
CA ALA A 137 6.35 2.56 8.95
C ALA A 137 6.79 1.34 8.14
N ALA A 138 6.13 1.05 7.02
CA ALA A 138 6.50 -0.08 6.15
C ALA A 138 7.89 0.09 5.53
N MET A 139 8.25 1.30 5.15
CA MET A 139 9.59 1.58 4.58
C MET A 139 10.74 1.42 5.58
N GLN A 140 10.47 1.45 6.88
CA GLN A 140 11.46 1.23 7.93
C GLN A 140 11.69 -0.25 8.27
N THR A 141 10.88 -1.17 7.76
CA THR A 141 11.06 -2.61 7.95
C THR A 141 12.11 -3.17 7.00
N ASP A 142 12.56 -4.40 7.21
CA ASP A 142 13.45 -5.12 6.27
C ASP A 142 12.70 -5.83 5.15
N VAL A 143 11.37 -5.73 5.12
CA VAL A 143 10.55 -6.37 4.08
C VAL A 143 10.81 -5.71 2.73
N PRO A 144 11.18 -6.48 1.69
CA PRO A 144 11.65 -5.92 0.42
C PRO A 144 10.55 -5.34 -0.47
N ILE A 145 9.29 -5.73 -0.27
CA ILE A 145 8.18 -5.30 -1.11
C ILE A 145 7.10 -4.64 -0.26
N VAL A 146 6.67 -3.45 -0.67
CA VAL A 146 5.53 -2.75 -0.07
C VAL A 146 4.46 -2.54 -1.15
N ALA A 147 3.30 -3.16 -1.00
CA ALA A 147 2.15 -2.96 -1.86
C ALA A 147 1.16 -1.98 -1.20
N LEU A 148 0.99 -0.83 -1.83
CA LEU A 148 0.07 0.21 -1.40
C LEU A 148 -1.21 0.17 -2.25
N HIS A 149 -2.31 -0.25 -1.64
CA HIS A 149 -3.61 -0.36 -2.29
C HIS A 149 -4.41 0.94 -2.09
N LEU A 150 -4.65 1.66 -3.18
CA LEU A 150 -5.41 2.91 -3.18
C LEU A 150 -6.70 2.74 -3.98
N THR A 151 -7.79 3.26 -3.47
CA THR A 151 -9.08 3.28 -4.16
C THR A 151 -9.21 4.51 -5.05
N ARG A 152 -10.15 4.47 -6.01
CA ARG A 152 -10.41 5.58 -6.92
C ARG A 152 -11.40 6.61 -6.35
N PRO A 153 -12.55 6.20 -5.80
CA PRO A 153 -13.54 7.15 -5.31
C PRO A 153 -12.96 8.03 -4.20
N PRO A 154 -13.25 9.32 -4.21
CA PRO A 154 -12.89 10.20 -3.12
C PRO A 154 -13.67 9.80 -1.86
N VAL A 155 -13.01 9.85 -0.73
CA VAL A 155 -13.60 9.60 0.59
C VAL A 155 -13.44 10.86 1.41
N GLU A 156 -14.49 11.25 2.08
CA GLU A 156 -14.43 12.37 3.00
C GLU A 156 -13.52 12.02 4.18
N ILE A 157 -12.61 12.94 4.51
CA ILE A 157 -11.76 12.80 5.69
C ILE A 157 -12.60 13.19 6.91
N PRO A 158 -12.88 12.26 7.84
CA PRO A 158 -13.75 12.55 8.97
C PRO A 158 -13.05 13.42 10.02
N ASP A 159 -13.82 14.18 10.76
CA ASP A 159 -13.34 14.76 12.01
C ASP A 159 -13.23 13.65 13.08
N ARG A 160 -12.08 12.98 13.07
CA ARG A 160 -11.81 11.85 13.97
C ARG A 160 -11.97 12.20 15.44
N LYS A 161 -11.61 13.42 15.82
CA LYS A 161 -11.73 13.89 17.19
C LYS A 161 -13.19 14.04 17.62
N LYS A 162 -14.03 14.61 16.75
CA LYS A 162 -15.46 14.75 17.00
C LYS A 162 -16.15 13.36 17.12
N LEU A 163 -15.72 12.40 16.32
CA LEU A 163 -16.28 11.03 16.32
C LEU A 163 -15.67 10.13 17.40
N GLY A 164 -14.72 10.62 18.21
CA GLY A 164 -14.05 9.82 19.23
C GLY A 164 -13.18 8.70 18.65
N MET A 165 -12.65 8.92 17.44
CA MET A 165 -11.78 7.98 16.75
C MET A 165 -10.31 8.22 17.08
N ALA A 166 -9.48 7.19 16.91
CA ALA A 166 -8.02 7.29 17.02
C ALA A 166 -7.41 8.19 15.94
N SER A 167 -6.21 8.68 16.19
CA SER A 167 -5.46 9.48 15.22
C SER A 167 -5.14 8.66 13.96
N HIS A 168 -5.13 9.31 12.79
CA HIS A 168 -4.64 8.70 11.55
C HIS A 168 -3.17 8.24 11.65
N LEU A 169 -2.39 8.84 12.56
CA LEU A 169 -1.00 8.42 12.82
C LEU A 169 -0.91 6.99 13.36
N ASP A 170 -1.98 6.48 13.96
CA ASP A 170 -2.02 5.11 14.45
C ASP A 170 -2.01 4.06 13.32
N ALA A 171 -2.27 4.46 12.09
CA ALA A 171 -2.07 3.62 10.91
C ALA A 171 -0.63 3.10 10.76
N SER A 172 0.35 3.78 11.36
CA SER A 172 1.73 3.30 11.43
C SER A 172 1.91 1.97 12.17
N LYS A 173 0.91 1.57 12.97
CA LYS A 173 0.91 0.29 13.71
C LYS A 173 0.47 -0.90 12.84
N GLY A 174 0.00 -0.65 11.63
CA GLY A 174 -0.62 -1.65 10.74
C GLY A 174 -2.08 -1.85 11.06
N ALA A 175 -2.42 -2.74 11.98
CA ALA A 175 -3.76 -2.85 12.54
C ALA A 175 -3.88 -2.00 13.83
N TYR A 176 -4.96 -1.24 13.96
CA TYR A 176 -5.18 -0.39 15.12
C TYR A 176 -6.67 -0.24 15.42
N ILE A 177 -6.98 0.16 16.66
CA ILE A 177 -8.36 0.43 17.07
C ILE A 177 -8.76 1.80 16.53
N ILE A 178 -9.62 1.83 15.51
CA ILE A 178 -10.16 3.05 14.92
C ILE A 178 -11.08 3.76 15.91
N LYS A 179 -12.00 3.00 16.55
CA LYS A 179 -12.89 3.48 17.60
C LYS A 179 -13.05 2.40 18.67
N ASP A 180 -12.80 2.76 19.92
CA ASP A 180 -13.04 1.87 21.05
C ASP A 180 -14.50 1.95 21.52
N TYR A 181 -14.87 1.07 22.43
CA TYR A 181 -16.19 1.04 23.05
C TYR A 181 -16.53 2.36 23.75
N ASP A 182 -17.77 2.77 23.68
CA ASP A 182 -18.32 3.79 24.56
C ASP A 182 -18.43 3.20 25.98
N LYS A 183 -17.93 3.95 26.98
CA LYS A 183 -17.75 3.42 28.34
C LYS A 183 -19.05 3.12 29.06
N ASP A 184 -20.10 3.86 28.72
CA ASP A 184 -21.39 3.81 29.42
C ASP A 184 -22.38 2.82 28.78
N LEU A 185 -21.96 2.08 27.77
CA LEU A 185 -22.78 1.12 27.03
C LEU A 185 -22.20 -0.30 27.11
N ASP A 186 -23.10 -1.28 27.13
CA ASP A 186 -22.73 -2.70 27.06
C ASP A 186 -21.95 -3.02 25.79
N LYS A 187 -20.85 -3.73 25.92
CA LYS A 187 -20.03 -4.17 24.77
C LYS A 187 -20.75 -5.25 23.98
N LYS A 188 -20.95 -5.04 22.68
CA LYS A 188 -21.67 -5.97 21.80
C LYS A 188 -20.74 -6.82 20.91
N GLY A 189 -19.56 -6.32 20.56
CA GLY A 189 -18.64 -7.07 19.71
C GLY A 189 -17.52 -6.23 19.13
N VAL A 190 -16.77 -6.86 18.22
CA VAL A 190 -15.69 -6.21 17.47
C VAL A 190 -16.00 -6.29 15.98
N VAL A 191 -15.88 -5.19 15.28
CA VAL A 191 -15.98 -5.10 13.83
C VAL A 191 -14.58 -4.89 13.29
N ILE A 192 -14.12 -5.84 12.46
CA ILE A 192 -12.83 -5.75 11.78
C ILE A 192 -13.09 -5.26 10.36
N VAL A 193 -12.43 -4.17 9.98
CA VAL A 193 -12.55 -3.55 8.66
C VAL A 193 -11.18 -3.44 7.98
N ARG A 194 -11.17 -3.40 6.65
CA ARG A 194 -9.94 -3.21 5.89
C ARG A 194 -10.21 -2.42 4.62
N GLY A 195 -9.40 -1.41 4.39
CA GLY A 195 -9.47 -0.57 3.20
C GLY A 195 -10.62 0.43 3.22
N THR A 196 -10.77 1.15 2.14
CA THR A 196 -11.59 2.37 2.08
C THR A 196 -13.09 2.10 2.22
N SER A 197 -13.67 1.25 1.39
CA SER A 197 -15.13 1.06 1.32
C SER A 197 -15.71 0.55 2.63
N SER A 198 -15.16 -0.53 3.16
CA SER A 198 -15.70 -1.16 4.36
C SER A 198 -15.54 -0.26 5.59
N THR A 199 -14.38 0.40 5.72
CA THR A 199 -14.15 1.32 6.84
C THR A 199 -15.04 2.55 6.74
N ASN A 200 -15.10 3.18 5.56
CA ASN A 200 -15.96 4.34 5.34
C ASN A 200 -17.44 4.02 5.63
N SER A 201 -17.94 2.88 5.16
CA SER A 201 -19.32 2.47 5.41
C SER A 201 -19.63 2.34 6.89
N VAL A 202 -18.70 1.77 7.69
CA VAL A 202 -18.89 1.65 9.14
C VAL A 202 -18.80 3.02 9.82
N VAL A 203 -17.87 3.87 9.40
CA VAL A 203 -17.74 5.23 9.96
C VAL A 203 -18.98 6.08 9.70
N GLN A 204 -19.60 5.94 8.54
CA GLN A 204 -20.83 6.69 8.20
C GLN A 204 -22.04 6.32 9.06
N ILE A 205 -22.08 5.12 9.63
CA ILE A 205 -23.21 4.66 10.46
C ILE A 205 -22.92 4.73 11.97
N LEU A 206 -21.84 5.38 12.41
CA LEU A 206 -21.47 5.47 13.84
C LEU A 206 -22.58 6.07 14.70
N ASP A 207 -23.23 7.13 14.24
CA ASP A 207 -24.33 7.77 14.96
C ASP A 207 -25.54 6.82 15.06
N GLN A 208 -25.88 6.11 13.98
CA GLN A 208 -26.96 5.11 13.99
C GLN A 208 -26.64 3.96 14.94
N LEU A 209 -25.41 3.44 14.94
CA LEU A 209 -25.01 2.40 15.90
C LEU A 209 -25.19 2.86 17.34
N LYS A 210 -24.90 4.11 17.63
CA LYS A 210 -25.09 4.70 18.95
C LYS A 210 -26.57 4.84 19.32
N GLU A 211 -27.41 5.31 18.41
CA GLU A 211 -28.87 5.42 18.59
C GLU A 211 -29.49 4.06 18.90
N GLU A 212 -29.05 3.00 18.23
CA GLU A 212 -29.51 1.62 18.42
C GLU A 212 -28.83 0.92 19.63
N SER A 213 -28.02 1.63 20.41
CA SER A 213 -27.24 1.08 21.53
C SER A 213 -26.34 -0.10 21.14
N ILE A 214 -25.85 -0.10 19.91
CA ILE A 214 -24.92 -1.10 19.39
C ILE A 214 -23.48 -0.62 19.62
N ASN A 215 -22.93 -1.00 20.77
CA ASN A 215 -21.59 -0.60 21.19
C ASN A 215 -20.54 -1.61 20.71
N VAL A 216 -19.87 -1.29 19.61
CA VAL A 216 -18.84 -2.12 18.99
C VAL A 216 -17.49 -1.43 18.96
N LYS A 217 -16.42 -2.22 19.09
CA LYS A 217 -15.07 -1.79 18.81
C LYS A 217 -14.80 -1.95 17.33
N ILE A 218 -14.18 -0.94 16.68
CA ILE A 218 -13.81 -0.95 15.27
C ILE A 218 -12.29 -1.02 15.18
N VAL A 219 -11.78 -2.03 14.46
CA VAL A 219 -10.35 -2.30 14.27
C VAL A 219 -10.03 -2.38 12.80
#